data_bcf422faa4cb3aab5c291e761fbe22af
#
_entry.id   bcf422faa4cb3aab5c291e761fbe22af
#
_cell.length_a   1.000
_cell.length_b   1.000
_cell.length_c   1.000
_cell.angle_alpha   90.00
_cell.angle_beta   90.00
_cell.angle_gamma   90.00
#
_symmetry.space_group_name_H-M   'P 1'
#
loop_
_entity.id
_entity.type
_entity.pdbx_description
1 polymer ?
#
loop_
_entity_poly.entity_id
_entity_poly.type
_entity_poly.pdbx_seq_one_letter_code
_entity_poly.pdbx_strand_id
1 'polypeptide(L)'
;MQDISDRIKQIAKEAEPELISIRRELHQYPELGINLPKTHEIISRELKKIPNLKVREHMAGGYGIIAELQGKKAQGKNILLRADIDALPLEEQVDCDYKSTHPGKMHACGHDGHATWLIGAAKILARLTGEFGGCIRFAFQPGEEVGLGADTMILEDKVLEEP
;
A
#
# COMPACT_ATOMS: atom_id res chain seq x y z
N MET A 1 22.95 -20.86 -8.23
CA MET A 1 22.02 -19.97 -7.47
C MET A 1 20.92 -19.51 -8.42
N GLN A 2 19.67 -19.60 -8.02
CA GLN A 2 18.56 -19.06 -8.80
C GLN A 2 18.70 -17.53 -8.88
N ASP A 3 18.48 -16.95 -10.07
CA ASP A 3 18.57 -15.52 -10.27
C ASP A 3 17.53 -14.79 -9.38
N ILE A 4 17.90 -13.62 -8.86
CA ILE A 4 17.01 -12.80 -8.03
C ILE A 4 15.72 -12.44 -8.76
N SER A 5 15.81 -12.19 -10.07
CA SER A 5 14.65 -11.90 -10.93
C SER A 5 13.66 -13.07 -10.97
N ASP A 6 14.15 -14.30 -11.06
CA ASP A 6 13.30 -15.49 -11.10
C ASP A 6 12.64 -15.73 -9.74
N ARG A 7 13.36 -15.49 -8.65
CA ARG A 7 12.80 -15.55 -7.29
C ARG A 7 11.68 -14.52 -7.09
N ILE A 8 11.89 -13.29 -7.54
CA ILE A 8 10.87 -12.23 -7.49
C ILE A 8 9.62 -12.65 -8.26
N LYS A 9 9.77 -13.12 -9.50
CA LYS A 9 8.65 -13.58 -10.35
C LYS A 9 7.89 -14.74 -9.70
N GLN A 10 8.60 -15.69 -9.12
CA GLN A 10 7.97 -16.82 -8.42
C GLN A 10 7.15 -16.34 -7.22
N ILE A 11 7.72 -15.49 -6.36
CA ILE A 11 7.01 -14.96 -5.18
C ILE A 11 5.79 -14.13 -5.60
N ALA A 12 5.92 -13.32 -6.65
CA ALA A 12 4.82 -12.54 -7.20
C ALA A 12 3.67 -13.43 -7.68
N LYS A 13 3.99 -14.51 -8.40
CA LYS A 13 2.99 -15.48 -8.88
C LYS A 13 2.29 -16.23 -7.73
N GLU A 14 3.03 -16.55 -6.68
CA GLU A 14 2.46 -17.16 -5.47
C GLU A 14 1.49 -16.21 -4.74
N ALA A 15 1.79 -14.91 -4.72
CA ALA A 15 0.98 -13.89 -4.06
C ALA A 15 -0.23 -13.43 -4.89
N GLU A 16 -0.23 -13.65 -6.20
CA GLU A 16 -1.22 -13.11 -7.15
C GLU A 16 -2.69 -13.37 -6.74
N PRO A 17 -3.12 -14.59 -6.36
CA PRO A 17 -4.51 -14.83 -6.00
C PRO A 17 -4.96 -14.00 -4.77
N GLU A 18 -4.08 -13.86 -3.78
CA GLU A 18 -4.35 -13.05 -2.58
C GLU A 18 -4.41 -11.55 -2.94
N LEU A 19 -3.49 -11.07 -3.78
CA LEU A 19 -3.48 -9.68 -4.23
C LEU A 19 -4.72 -9.33 -5.04
N ILE A 20 -5.20 -10.23 -5.91
CA ILE A 20 -6.47 -10.04 -6.62
C ILE A 20 -7.63 -9.89 -5.63
N SER A 21 -7.67 -10.72 -4.59
CA SER A 21 -8.71 -10.64 -3.55
C SER A 21 -8.67 -9.31 -2.79
N ILE A 22 -7.48 -8.86 -2.39
CA ILE A 22 -7.27 -7.58 -1.69
C ILE A 22 -7.72 -6.41 -2.58
N ARG A 23 -7.31 -6.39 -3.84
CA ARG A 23 -7.71 -5.35 -4.79
C ARG A 23 -9.22 -5.28 -4.95
N ARG A 24 -9.90 -6.41 -5.08
CA ARG A 24 -11.35 -6.49 -5.21
C ARG A 24 -12.06 -6.02 -3.94
N GLU A 25 -11.54 -6.37 -2.75
CA GLU A 25 -12.09 -5.88 -1.49
C GLU A 25 -11.95 -4.36 -1.37
N LEU A 26 -10.78 -3.78 -1.69
CA LEU A 26 -10.58 -2.33 -1.72
C LEU A 26 -11.55 -1.65 -2.71
N HIS A 27 -11.71 -2.22 -3.90
CA HIS A 27 -12.59 -1.71 -4.95
C HIS A 27 -14.06 -1.66 -4.51
N GLN A 28 -14.51 -2.65 -3.74
CA GLN A 28 -15.88 -2.72 -3.23
C GLN A 28 -16.20 -1.67 -2.15
N TYR A 29 -15.17 -1.14 -1.48
CA TYR A 29 -15.33 -0.20 -0.37
C TYR A 29 -14.61 1.13 -0.61
N PRO A 30 -14.92 1.86 -1.70
CA PRO A 30 -14.26 3.13 -2.00
C PRO A 30 -14.63 4.21 -0.99
N GLU A 31 -13.61 4.90 -0.47
CA GLU A 31 -13.77 6.00 0.47
C GLU A 31 -13.08 7.25 -0.08
N LEU A 32 -13.55 8.45 0.30
CA LEU A 32 -13.14 9.70 -0.31
C LEU A 32 -12.22 10.52 0.60
N GLY A 33 -11.22 11.15 -0.01
CA GLY A 33 -10.36 12.14 0.62
C GLY A 33 -9.51 11.53 1.75
N ILE A 34 -9.59 12.10 2.95
CA ILE A 34 -8.72 11.72 4.09
C ILE A 34 -9.39 10.78 5.09
N ASN A 35 -10.71 10.63 5.05
CA ASN A 35 -11.45 9.80 6.02
C ASN A 35 -11.73 8.41 5.43
N LEU A 36 -10.82 7.46 5.66
CA LEU A 36 -10.76 6.17 4.97
C LEU A 36 -10.70 4.98 5.96
N PRO A 37 -11.64 4.84 6.91
CA PRO A 37 -11.54 3.82 7.97
C PRO A 37 -11.50 2.40 7.43
N LYS A 38 -12.30 2.06 6.40
CA LYS A 38 -12.34 0.71 5.84
C LYS A 38 -11.12 0.40 5.00
N THR A 39 -10.68 1.34 4.17
CA THR A 39 -9.44 1.24 3.39
C THR A 39 -8.23 1.03 4.31
N HIS A 40 -8.13 1.83 5.38
CA HIS A 40 -7.10 1.70 6.41
C HIS A 40 -7.13 0.32 7.08
N GLU A 41 -8.30 -0.16 7.49
CA GLU A 41 -8.48 -1.48 8.10
C GLU A 41 -7.96 -2.60 7.19
N ILE A 42 -8.33 -2.58 5.91
CA ILE A 42 -7.92 -3.59 4.93
C ILE A 42 -6.41 -3.58 4.76
N ILE A 43 -5.81 -2.41 4.51
CA ILE A 43 -4.36 -2.28 4.29
C ILE A 43 -3.58 -2.69 5.56
N SER A 44 -3.96 -2.18 6.72
CA SER A 44 -3.32 -2.51 8.00
C SER A 44 -3.37 -4.01 8.29
N ARG A 45 -4.52 -4.65 8.10
CA ARG A 45 -4.68 -6.09 8.26
C ARG A 45 -3.69 -6.88 7.40
N GLU A 46 -3.50 -6.48 6.15
CA GLU A 46 -2.59 -7.18 5.23
C GLU A 46 -1.12 -6.93 5.56
N LEU A 47 -0.75 -5.71 5.93
CA LEU A 47 0.62 -5.38 6.32
C LEU A 47 1.06 -6.09 7.61
N LYS A 48 0.16 -6.22 8.58
CA LYS A 48 0.43 -6.92 9.86
C LYS A 48 0.72 -8.42 9.71
N LYS A 49 0.34 -9.03 8.59
CA LYS A 49 0.69 -10.43 8.27
C LYS A 49 2.14 -10.59 7.78
N ILE A 50 2.82 -9.49 7.40
CA ILE A 50 4.15 -9.53 6.79
C ILE A 50 5.22 -9.58 7.89
N PRO A 51 6.07 -10.61 7.92
CA PRO A 51 7.10 -10.74 8.95
C PRO A 51 8.12 -9.60 8.90
N ASN A 52 8.55 -9.12 10.07
CA ASN A 52 9.57 -8.08 10.24
C ASN A 52 9.23 -6.72 9.63
N LEU A 53 8.00 -6.50 9.19
CA LEU A 53 7.53 -5.20 8.76
C LEU A 53 7.06 -4.39 9.98
N LYS A 54 7.67 -3.23 10.21
CA LYS A 54 7.24 -2.29 11.25
C LYS A 54 6.15 -1.40 10.69
N VAL A 55 4.95 -1.44 11.25
CA VAL A 55 3.78 -0.68 10.75
C VAL A 55 3.45 0.43 11.73
N ARG A 56 3.36 1.65 11.22
CA ARG A 56 2.89 2.87 11.91
C ARG A 56 1.55 3.24 11.30
N GLU A 57 0.52 3.18 12.10
CA GLU A 57 -0.86 3.49 11.71
C GLU A 57 -1.24 4.93 12.07
N HIS A 58 -2.37 5.38 11.57
CA HIS A 58 -2.96 6.69 11.86
C HIS A 58 -2.10 7.89 11.42
N MET A 59 -1.34 7.72 10.34
CA MET A 59 -0.59 8.79 9.69
C MET A 59 -1.51 9.68 8.85
N ALA A 60 -0.98 10.79 8.35
CA ALA A 60 -1.71 11.76 7.52
C ALA A 60 -3.03 12.23 8.15
N GLY A 61 -3.01 12.52 9.43
CA GLY A 61 -4.19 12.99 10.15
C GLY A 61 -5.21 11.89 10.51
N GLY A 62 -4.89 10.59 10.33
CA GLY A 62 -5.71 9.51 10.85
C GLY A 62 -5.74 8.19 10.08
N TYR A 63 -5.71 8.20 8.76
CA TYR A 63 -5.92 6.97 7.96
C TYR A 63 -4.77 6.61 7.02
N GLY A 64 -3.69 7.37 7.01
CA GLY A 64 -2.45 6.99 6.35
C GLY A 64 -1.71 5.89 7.11
N ILE A 65 -0.84 5.16 6.41
CA ILE A 65 0.00 4.11 6.99
C ILE A 65 1.42 4.28 6.47
N ILE A 66 2.40 4.17 7.36
CA ILE A 66 3.81 4.05 7.01
C ILE A 66 4.31 2.71 7.51
N ALA A 67 4.93 1.93 6.63
CA ALA A 67 5.56 0.68 7.01
C ALA A 67 7.03 0.67 6.64
N GLU A 68 7.88 -0.01 7.42
CA GLU A 68 9.33 -0.03 7.23
C GLU A 68 9.85 -1.46 7.28
N LEU A 69 10.69 -1.79 6.30
CA LEU A 69 11.34 -3.08 6.16
C LEU A 69 12.86 -2.90 6.11
N GLN A 70 13.57 -3.41 7.11
CA GLN A 70 15.01 -3.35 7.17
C GLN A 70 15.67 -4.49 6.38
N GLY A 71 16.57 -4.15 5.46
CA GLY A 71 17.46 -5.11 4.80
C GLY A 71 18.52 -5.65 5.74
N LYS A 72 19.05 -6.84 5.44
CA LYS A 72 20.03 -7.55 6.28
C LYS A 72 21.49 -7.35 5.84
N LYS A 73 21.74 -6.77 4.66
CA LYS A 73 23.12 -6.44 4.24
C LYS A 73 23.64 -5.20 4.97
N ALA A 74 24.92 -5.16 5.22
CA ALA A 74 25.57 -4.09 6.00
C ALA A 74 25.46 -2.71 5.36
N GLN A 75 25.37 -2.63 4.04
CA GLN A 75 25.26 -1.38 3.29
C GLN A 75 24.07 -1.41 2.34
N GLY A 76 23.40 -0.29 2.19
CA GLY A 76 22.27 -0.11 1.28
C GLY A 76 21.73 1.31 1.31
N LYS A 77 20.86 1.61 0.37
CA LYS A 77 20.15 2.89 0.29
C LYS A 77 18.77 2.77 0.95
N ASN A 78 18.31 3.87 1.52
CA ASN A 78 16.93 3.99 1.94
C ASN A 78 16.06 4.37 0.73
N ILE A 79 14.94 3.70 0.59
CA ILE A 79 14.00 3.87 -0.55
C ILE A 79 12.61 4.09 0.01
N LEU A 80 11.90 5.08 -0.50
CA LEU A 80 10.48 5.30 -0.27
C LEU A 80 9.69 4.81 -1.48
N LEU A 81 8.71 3.94 -1.23
CA LEU A 81 7.68 3.54 -2.18
C LEU A 81 6.33 4.08 -1.71
N ARG A 82 5.54 4.66 -2.61
CA ARG A 82 4.28 5.33 -2.26
C ARG A 82 3.12 4.78 -3.08
N ALA A 83 1.97 4.65 -2.44
CA ALA A 83 0.66 4.49 -3.08
C ALA A 83 -0.34 5.47 -2.46
N ASP A 84 -1.15 6.08 -3.30
CA ASP A 84 -2.40 6.73 -2.90
C ASP A 84 -3.47 5.68 -2.61
N ILE A 85 -4.49 6.04 -1.79
CA ILE A 85 -5.47 5.05 -1.31
C ILE A 85 -6.91 5.55 -1.27
N ASP A 86 -7.19 6.79 -1.65
CA ASP A 86 -8.55 7.35 -1.72
C ASP A 86 -9.21 7.10 -3.07
N ALA A 87 -10.53 7.33 -3.13
CA ALA A 87 -11.37 7.11 -4.30
C ALA A 87 -12.03 8.40 -4.78
N LEU A 88 -12.74 8.34 -5.90
CA LEU A 88 -13.42 9.45 -6.54
C LEU A 88 -14.94 9.44 -6.31
N PRO A 89 -15.60 10.63 -6.26
CA PRO A 89 -17.04 10.75 -6.14
C PRO A 89 -17.74 10.51 -7.49
N LEU A 90 -17.64 9.29 -8.01
CA LEU A 90 -18.18 8.84 -9.29
C LEU A 90 -19.06 7.61 -9.11
N GLU A 91 -20.15 7.53 -9.86
CA GLU A 91 -20.98 6.31 -9.91
C GLU A 91 -20.34 5.29 -10.83
N GLU A 92 -20.09 4.09 -10.32
CA GLU A 92 -19.53 3.01 -11.11
C GLU A 92 -20.54 2.45 -12.10
N GLN A 93 -20.18 2.46 -13.38
CA GLN A 93 -20.99 1.96 -14.48
C GLN A 93 -20.66 0.52 -14.88
N VAL A 94 -19.54 -0.03 -14.36
CA VAL A 94 -19.11 -1.39 -14.71
C VAL A 94 -19.94 -2.41 -13.94
N ASP A 95 -20.41 -3.44 -14.65
CA ASP A 95 -21.11 -4.58 -14.06
C ASP A 95 -20.09 -5.71 -13.82
N CYS A 96 -19.70 -5.89 -12.57
CA CYS A 96 -18.77 -6.94 -12.15
C CYS A 96 -18.99 -7.37 -10.70
N ASP A 97 -18.55 -8.57 -10.35
CA ASP A 97 -18.74 -9.18 -9.03
C ASP A 97 -18.13 -8.40 -7.85
N TYR A 98 -17.20 -7.50 -8.13
CA TYR A 98 -16.51 -6.67 -7.15
C TYR A 98 -16.80 -5.17 -7.32
N LYS A 99 -17.91 -4.82 -7.95
CA LYS A 99 -18.41 -3.46 -8.08
C LYS A 99 -18.51 -2.76 -6.73
N SER A 100 -18.30 -1.45 -6.72
CA SER A 100 -18.52 -0.60 -5.55
C SER A 100 -19.86 -0.88 -4.86
N THR A 101 -19.82 -1.07 -3.56
CA THR A 101 -21.02 -1.19 -2.70
C THR A 101 -21.48 0.17 -2.17
N HIS A 102 -20.78 1.25 -2.50
CA HIS A 102 -21.06 2.62 -2.08
C HIS A 102 -21.55 3.46 -3.27
N PRO A 103 -22.86 3.71 -3.42
CA PRO A 103 -23.39 4.54 -4.50
C PRO A 103 -22.67 5.89 -4.58
N GLY A 104 -22.35 6.34 -5.79
CA GLY A 104 -21.65 7.60 -6.03
C GLY A 104 -20.17 7.62 -5.66
N LYS A 105 -19.54 6.46 -5.39
CA LYS A 105 -18.12 6.35 -5.11
C LYS A 105 -17.50 5.20 -5.89
N MET A 106 -16.31 5.43 -6.46
CA MET A 106 -15.59 4.43 -7.24
C MET A 106 -14.08 4.66 -7.19
N HIS A 107 -13.29 3.59 -7.17
CA HIS A 107 -11.85 3.65 -7.43
C HIS A 107 -11.56 3.83 -8.93
N ALA A 108 -12.00 4.95 -9.51
CA ALA A 108 -11.88 5.22 -10.94
C ALA A 108 -10.45 5.63 -11.36
N CYS A 109 -9.63 6.13 -10.44
CA CYS A 109 -8.22 6.45 -10.68
C CYS A 109 -7.28 5.25 -10.48
N GLY A 110 -7.79 4.12 -9.94
CA GLY A 110 -7.01 2.90 -9.77
C GLY A 110 -6.17 2.84 -8.49
N HIS A 111 -6.44 3.67 -7.50
CA HIS A 111 -5.70 3.70 -6.23
C HIS A 111 -5.85 2.39 -5.43
N ASP A 112 -6.93 1.63 -5.60
CA ASP A 112 -7.06 0.25 -5.12
C ASP A 112 -5.99 -0.70 -5.70
N GLY A 113 -5.64 -0.51 -6.98
CA GLY A 113 -4.53 -1.18 -7.64
C GLY A 113 -3.18 -0.74 -7.08
N HIS A 114 -2.96 0.57 -6.92
CA HIS A 114 -1.72 1.12 -6.36
C HIS A 114 -1.46 0.60 -4.94
N ALA A 115 -2.47 0.65 -4.06
CA ALA A 115 -2.38 0.09 -2.71
C ALA A 115 -2.04 -1.40 -2.73
N THR A 116 -2.71 -2.16 -3.59
CA THR A 116 -2.49 -3.60 -3.73
C THR A 116 -1.07 -3.91 -4.23
N TRP A 117 -0.56 -3.17 -5.22
CA TRP A 117 0.82 -3.34 -5.71
C TRP A 117 1.83 -3.02 -4.63
N LEU A 118 1.60 -2.01 -3.81
CA LEU A 118 2.49 -1.65 -2.72
C LEU A 118 2.50 -2.72 -1.61
N ILE A 119 1.34 -3.30 -1.28
CA ILE A 119 1.25 -4.48 -0.39
C ILE A 119 2.01 -5.66 -0.98
N GLY A 120 1.84 -5.92 -2.28
CA GLY A 120 2.55 -6.98 -2.99
C GLY A 120 4.07 -6.80 -2.96
N ALA A 121 4.54 -5.56 -3.18
CA ALA A 121 5.95 -5.22 -3.08
C ALA A 121 6.49 -5.49 -1.66
N ALA A 122 5.75 -5.11 -0.62
CA ALA A 122 6.14 -5.38 0.77
C ALA A 122 6.23 -6.89 1.06
N LYS A 123 5.26 -7.71 0.58
CA LYS A 123 5.28 -9.17 0.70
C LYS A 123 6.50 -9.81 0.01
N ILE A 124 6.81 -9.37 -1.21
CA ILE A 124 7.96 -9.87 -1.97
C ILE A 124 9.27 -9.50 -1.28
N LEU A 125 9.44 -8.22 -0.93
CA LEU A 125 10.68 -7.70 -0.35
C LEU A 125 10.94 -8.28 1.05
N ALA A 126 9.91 -8.55 1.84
CA ALA A 126 10.06 -9.21 3.14
C ALA A 126 10.67 -10.62 3.04
N ARG A 127 10.43 -11.33 1.94
CA ARG A 127 11.05 -12.65 1.65
C ARG A 127 12.48 -12.53 1.12
N LEU A 128 12.93 -11.32 0.79
CA LEU A 128 14.21 -11.03 0.14
C LEU A 128 15.11 -10.13 0.99
N THR A 129 14.85 -9.96 2.29
CA THR A 129 15.64 -9.07 3.18
C THR A 129 17.13 -9.39 3.20
N GLY A 130 17.55 -10.62 2.92
CA GLY A 130 18.96 -11.01 2.76
C GLY A 130 19.63 -10.50 1.49
N GLU A 131 18.88 -9.95 0.53
CA GLU A 131 19.40 -9.52 -0.77
C GLU A 131 19.72 -8.03 -0.84
N PHE A 132 19.24 -7.23 0.11
CA PHE A 132 19.48 -5.79 0.16
C PHE A 132 19.87 -5.31 1.57
N GLY A 133 20.44 -4.10 1.64
CA GLY A 133 20.68 -3.35 2.87
C GLY A 133 19.91 -2.05 2.86
N GLY A 134 20.03 -1.28 3.96
CA GLY A 134 19.22 -0.06 4.15
C GLY A 134 17.77 -0.39 4.50
N CYS A 135 16.90 0.61 4.44
CA CYS A 135 15.50 0.51 4.77
C CYS A 135 14.61 0.78 3.54
N ILE A 136 13.57 -0.01 3.38
CA ILE A 136 12.48 0.28 2.41
C ILE A 136 11.27 0.73 3.21
N ARG A 137 10.83 1.97 2.94
CA ARG A 137 9.65 2.58 3.53
C ARG A 137 8.51 2.52 2.53
N PHE A 138 7.35 2.10 2.99
CA PHE A 138 6.10 2.02 2.23
C PHE A 138 5.13 3.05 2.80
N ALA A 139 4.69 4.00 1.97
CA ALA A 139 3.75 5.05 2.37
C ALA A 139 2.42 4.86 1.66
N PHE A 140 1.36 4.63 2.42
CA PHE A 140 -0.03 4.57 1.94
C PHE A 140 -0.69 5.90 2.28
N GLN A 141 -0.84 6.74 1.26
CA GLN A 141 -1.24 8.13 1.40
C GLN A 141 -2.73 8.33 1.12
N PRO A 142 -3.53 8.82 2.08
CA PRO A 142 -4.91 9.26 1.83
C PRO A 142 -4.94 10.64 1.19
N GLY A 143 -6.09 11.00 0.59
CA GLY A 143 -6.37 12.38 0.17
C GLY A 143 -5.56 12.89 -1.01
N GLU A 144 -5.15 12.04 -1.93
CA GLU A 144 -4.46 12.45 -3.16
C GLU A 144 -5.38 13.31 -4.03
N GLU A 145 -6.61 12.86 -4.24
CA GLU A 145 -7.62 13.50 -5.09
C GLU A 145 -8.10 14.87 -4.57
N VAL A 146 -7.82 15.17 -3.32
CA VAL A 146 -8.13 16.46 -2.67
C VAL A 146 -6.89 17.26 -2.30
N GLY A 147 -5.68 16.76 -2.60
CA GLY A 147 -4.42 17.45 -2.41
C GLY A 147 -4.00 17.68 -0.96
N LEU A 148 -4.41 16.83 -0.02
CA LEU A 148 -4.19 17.08 1.42
C LEU A 148 -3.19 16.11 2.10
N GLY A 149 -3.24 14.82 1.79
CA GLY A 149 -2.52 13.83 2.59
C GLY A 149 -1.00 13.87 2.51
N ALA A 150 -0.43 14.30 1.39
CA ALA A 150 1.02 14.30 1.16
C ALA A 150 1.74 15.27 2.09
N ASP A 151 1.24 16.50 2.24
CA ASP A 151 1.86 17.53 3.08
C ASP A 151 1.90 17.09 4.55
N THR A 152 0.82 16.49 5.06
CA THR A 152 0.77 15.96 6.43
C THR A 152 1.80 14.85 6.63
N MET A 153 1.90 13.90 5.69
CA MET A 153 2.91 12.82 5.77
C MET A 153 4.34 13.35 5.74
N ILE A 154 4.61 14.42 4.99
CA ILE A 154 5.95 15.02 4.90
C ILE A 154 6.27 15.84 6.14
N LEU A 155 5.36 16.76 6.53
CA LEU A 155 5.64 17.78 7.54
C LEU A 155 5.46 17.26 8.98
N GLU A 156 4.44 16.41 9.21
CA GLU A 156 4.10 15.92 10.54
C GLU A 156 4.64 14.50 10.77
N ASP A 157 4.39 13.57 9.83
CA ASP A 157 4.78 12.16 9.98
C ASP A 157 6.24 11.90 9.61
N LYS A 158 6.92 12.87 9.02
CA LYS A 158 8.36 12.81 8.68
C LYS A 158 8.69 11.67 7.72
N VAL A 159 7.81 11.42 6.74
CA VAL A 159 7.92 10.28 5.82
C VAL A 159 9.19 10.32 4.96
N LEU A 160 9.76 11.51 4.71
CA LEU A 160 10.99 11.69 3.94
C LEU A 160 12.27 11.73 4.79
N GLU A 161 12.16 11.81 6.11
CA GLU A 161 13.33 11.77 6.99
C GLU A 161 13.95 10.36 7.04
N GLU A 162 15.23 10.28 7.36
CA GLU A 162 15.92 8.98 7.50
C GLU A 162 15.22 8.11 8.55
N PRO A 163 15.03 6.80 8.26
CA PRO A 163 14.35 5.87 9.16
C PRO A 163 15.19 5.47 10.37
#